data_5fdb3ceb5603b847285460797f3df403
#
_entry.id   5fdb3ceb5603b847285460797f3df403
#
_cell.length_a   1.000
_cell.length_b   1.000
_cell.length_c   1.000
_cell.angle_alpha   90.00
_cell.angle_beta   90.00
_cell.angle_gamma   90.00
#
_symmetry.space_group_name_H-M   'P 1'
#
loop_
_entity.id
_entity.type
_entity.pdbx_description
1 polymer ?
#
loop_
_entity_poly.entity_id
_entity_poly.type
_entity_poly.pdbx_seq_one_letter_code
_entity_poly.pdbx_strand_id
1 'polypeptide(L)'
;GIDYIAASFIRDGKAVEEIRELCVLNGGEHVTIFPKIECALGVENFDEILEASDGIMVARGDLGIEIAPQLVPHIQKEIIRKCNDAYKPVITATQMLDSMQHNPRPTRAEVADVANAIYDGTDAVMLSGESAAGMYPVEAVKMQASIALETEKYLADHAPLVVPEGASTTRAVNNVVGLSAVNMATTIGAKCITVPTTTGRTARLISHFRPNMPICAFSRHEWAVQQMIMYWGVQPHLAAITQGTVNGTIMKAIETAKELGYVNPGELTVATAGDPRMCVQAEGKFSSTNVAYVAQVR
;
A
#
# COMPACT_ATOMS: atom_id res chain seq x y z
N GLY A 1 0.22 -20.22 9.50
CA GLY A 1 -0.37 -19.07 8.90
C GLY A 1 0.65 -18.29 8.09
N ILE A 2 0.26 -17.97 6.88
CA ILE A 2 0.96 -17.03 6.01
C ILE A 2 0.00 -15.90 5.70
N ASP A 3 0.52 -14.70 5.44
CA ASP A 3 -0.29 -13.51 5.14
C ASP A 3 -0.32 -13.22 3.63
N TYR A 4 0.78 -13.57 2.93
CA TYR A 4 0.99 -13.29 1.52
C TYR A 4 1.55 -14.48 0.75
N ILE A 5 1.16 -14.60 -0.51
CA ILE A 5 1.79 -15.47 -1.50
C ILE A 5 2.32 -14.61 -2.63
N ALA A 6 3.64 -14.63 -2.85
CA ALA A 6 4.27 -14.10 -4.05
C ALA A 6 4.34 -15.22 -5.10
N ALA A 7 3.38 -15.25 -6.02
CA ALA A 7 3.20 -16.33 -6.98
C ALA A 7 4.10 -16.10 -8.22
N SER A 8 5.08 -16.99 -8.42
CA SER A 8 6.06 -16.90 -9.52
C SER A 8 5.46 -17.30 -10.86
N PHE A 9 5.94 -16.67 -11.93
CA PHE A 9 5.66 -16.99 -13.34
C PHE A 9 4.18 -17.05 -13.69
N ILE A 10 3.37 -16.15 -13.12
CA ILE A 10 1.96 -16.03 -13.47
C ILE A 10 1.83 -15.50 -14.89
N ARG A 11 0.99 -16.16 -15.70
CA ARG A 11 0.83 -15.90 -17.12
C ARG A 11 -0.57 -15.40 -17.50
N ASP A 12 -1.57 -15.64 -16.63
CA ASP A 12 -2.96 -15.24 -16.84
C ASP A 12 -3.72 -15.10 -15.51
N GLY A 13 -4.92 -14.54 -15.56
CA GLY A 13 -5.77 -14.36 -14.38
C GLY A 13 -6.26 -15.69 -13.79
N LYS A 14 -6.45 -16.71 -14.63
CA LYS A 14 -6.92 -18.03 -14.19
C LYS A 14 -5.93 -18.68 -13.22
N ALA A 15 -4.62 -18.56 -13.47
CA ALA A 15 -3.60 -19.09 -12.56
C ALA A 15 -3.69 -18.44 -11.16
N VAL A 16 -4.07 -17.17 -11.08
CA VAL A 16 -4.28 -16.47 -9.79
C VAL A 16 -5.52 -17.02 -9.09
N GLU A 17 -6.60 -17.24 -9.83
CA GLU A 17 -7.85 -17.81 -9.29
C GLU A 17 -7.64 -19.23 -8.77
N GLU A 18 -6.89 -20.07 -9.48
CA GLU A 18 -6.54 -21.44 -9.04
C GLU A 18 -5.78 -21.42 -7.71
N ILE A 19 -4.82 -20.48 -7.53
CA ILE A 19 -4.11 -20.30 -6.25
C ILE A 19 -5.09 -19.88 -5.16
N ARG A 20 -6.01 -18.97 -5.45
CA ARG A 20 -7.02 -18.51 -4.50
C ARG A 20 -7.94 -19.64 -4.05
N GLU A 21 -8.39 -20.47 -4.98
CA GLU A 21 -9.19 -21.67 -4.66
C GLU A 21 -8.44 -22.62 -3.74
N LEU A 22 -7.14 -22.86 -4.00
CA LEU A 22 -6.29 -23.69 -3.13
C LEU A 22 -6.14 -23.06 -1.74
N CYS A 23 -6.00 -21.76 -1.63
CA CYS A 23 -5.96 -21.06 -0.33
C CYS A 23 -7.26 -21.28 0.44
N VAL A 24 -8.41 -21.05 -0.19
CA VAL A 24 -9.73 -21.24 0.44
C VAL A 24 -9.94 -22.68 0.89
N LEU A 25 -9.62 -23.67 0.06
CA LEU A 25 -9.73 -25.10 0.40
C LEU A 25 -8.88 -25.50 1.61
N ASN A 26 -7.83 -24.74 1.93
CA ASN A 26 -6.91 -24.99 3.04
C ASN A 26 -7.08 -24.00 4.21
N GLY A 27 -8.20 -23.25 4.29
CA GLY A 27 -8.49 -22.31 5.38
C GLY A 27 -7.70 -21.01 5.30
N GLY A 28 -7.24 -20.63 4.12
CA GLY A 28 -6.48 -19.41 3.83
C GLY A 28 -7.29 -18.34 3.11
N GLU A 29 -8.56 -18.13 3.47
CA GLU A 29 -9.46 -17.15 2.82
C GLU A 29 -8.93 -15.71 2.91
N HIS A 30 -8.09 -15.43 3.90
CA HIS A 30 -7.50 -14.10 4.11
C HIS A 30 -6.13 -13.91 3.45
N VAL A 31 -5.54 -14.99 2.90
CA VAL A 31 -4.23 -14.90 2.25
C VAL A 31 -4.31 -14.01 1.02
N THR A 32 -3.44 -13.01 0.95
CA THR A 32 -3.32 -12.11 -0.20
C THR A 32 -2.36 -12.66 -1.24
N ILE A 33 -2.74 -12.57 -2.51
CA ILE A 33 -1.97 -13.12 -3.63
C ILE A 33 -1.36 -11.98 -4.44
N PHE A 34 -0.02 -11.99 -4.52
CA PHE A 34 0.79 -11.06 -5.32
C PHE A 34 1.44 -11.83 -6.47
N PRO A 35 0.80 -11.86 -7.65
CA PRO A 35 1.42 -12.39 -8.85
C PRO A 35 2.73 -11.65 -9.17
N LYS A 36 3.75 -12.41 -9.53
CA LYS A 36 5.02 -11.89 -10.00
C LYS A 36 4.99 -11.80 -11.52
N ILE A 37 5.17 -10.60 -12.05
CA ILE A 37 5.24 -10.36 -13.49
C ILE A 37 6.70 -10.55 -13.91
N GLU A 38 6.98 -11.70 -14.52
CA GLU A 38 8.31 -12.23 -14.79
C GLU A 38 8.51 -12.65 -16.26
N CYS A 39 7.46 -12.65 -17.07
CA CYS A 39 7.50 -13.14 -18.45
C CYS A 39 6.64 -12.31 -19.40
N ALA A 40 6.86 -12.46 -20.69
CA ALA A 40 6.14 -11.73 -21.74
C ALA A 40 4.61 -11.95 -21.67
N LEU A 41 4.16 -13.20 -21.48
CA LEU A 41 2.72 -13.51 -21.34
C LEU A 41 2.08 -12.83 -20.13
N GLY A 42 2.81 -12.72 -19.01
CA GLY A 42 2.33 -11.99 -17.83
C GLY A 42 2.17 -10.49 -18.08
N VAL A 43 2.96 -9.92 -18.99
CA VAL A 43 2.80 -8.52 -19.43
C VAL A 43 1.63 -8.40 -20.39
N GLU A 44 1.47 -9.30 -21.35
CA GLU A 44 0.36 -9.29 -22.32
C GLU A 44 -1.00 -9.42 -21.63
N ASN A 45 -1.10 -10.32 -20.65
CA ASN A 45 -2.33 -10.63 -19.91
C ASN A 45 -2.44 -9.84 -18.59
N PHE A 46 -1.71 -8.75 -18.46
CA PHE A 46 -1.58 -8.03 -17.19
C PHE A 46 -2.91 -7.57 -16.60
N ASP A 47 -3.85 -7.12 -17.42
CA ASP A 47 -5.12 -6.55 -16.95
C ASP A 47 -6.00 -7.62 -16.26
N GLU A 48 -6.08 -8.84 -16.81
CA GLU A 48 -6.80 -9.93 -16.15
C GLU A 48 -6.07 -10.46 -14.91
N ILE A 49 -4.73 -10.49 -14.91
CA ILE A 49 -3.93 -10.83 -13.75
C ILE A 49 -4.19 -9.80 -12.63
N LEU A 50 -4.14 -8.51 -12.97
CA LEU A 50 -4.41 -7.43 -12.02
C LEU A 50 -5.82 -7.55 -11.44
N GLU A 51 -6.83 -7.86 -12.24
CA GLU A 51 -8.20 -8.01 -11.76
C GLU A 51 -8.33 -9.12 -10.71
N ALA A 52 -7.74 -10.29 -10.96
CA ALA A 52 -7.80 -11.46 -10.08
C ALA A 52 -6.94 -11.35 -8.81
N SER A 53 -5.92 -10.45 -8.78
CA SER A 53 -4.92 -10.33 -7.71
C SER A 53 -5.31 -9.39 -6.58
N ASP A 54 -4.57 -9.45 -5.47
CA ASP A 54 -4.68 -8.48 -4.36
C ASP A 54 -3.60 -7.38 -4.43
N GLY A 55 -2.51 -7.64 -5.12
CA GLY A 55 -1.42 -6.74 -5.42
C GLY A 55 -0.52 -7.36 -6.48
N ILE A 56 0.55 -6.70 -6.87
CA ILE A 56 1.46 -7.14 -7.94
C ILE A 56 2.92 -7.02 -7.49
N MET A 57 3.77 -7.90 -7.97
CA MET A 57 5.23 -7.73 -7.89
C MET A 57 5.82 -7.62 -9.29
N VAL A 58 6.53 -6.53 -9.54
CA VAL A 58 7.34 -6.36 -10.75
C VAL A 58 8.70 -7.00 -10.51
N ALA A 59 8.91 -8.20 -11.02
CA ALA A 59 10.12 -9.00 -10.80
C ALA A 59 11.09 -8.81 -11.99
N ARG A 60 11.83 -7.71 -11.94
CA ARG A 60 12.63 -7.19 -13.08
C ARG A 60 13.76 -8.09 -13.53
N GLY A 61 14.28 -8.94 -12.63
CA GLY A 61 15.38 -9.87 -12.94
C GLY A 61 14.98 -10.86 -14.02
N ASP A 62 13.95 -11.67 -13.75
CA ASP A 62 13.46 -12.68 -14.69
C ASP A 62 12.80 -12.02 -15.91
N LEU A 63 12.04 -10.94 -15.69
CA LEU A 63 11.41 -10.18 -16.77
C LEU A 63 12.45 -9.67 -17.78
N GLY A 64 13.62 -9.19 -17.32
CA GLY A 64 14.68 -8.68 -18.20
C GLY A 64 15.42 -9.76 -18.99
N ILE A 65 15.19 -11.05 -18.68
CA ILE A 65 15.65 -12.19 -19.47
C ILE A 65 14.64 -12.54 -20.57
N GLU A 66 13.36 -12.44 -20.25
CA GLU A 66 12.23 -12.81 -21.14
C GLU A 66 11.92 -11.73 -22.18
N ILE A 67 12.18 -10.48 -21.88
CA ILE A 67 11.92 -9.34 -22.78
C ILE A 67 13.18 -8.49 -22.99
N ALA A 68 13.17 -7.65 -24.01
CA ALA A 68 14.28 -6.75 -24.28
C ALA A 68 14.52 -5.80 -23.08
N PRO A 69 15.73 -5.74 -22.49
CA PRO A 69 15.99 -5.02 -21.24
C PRO A 69 15.59 -3.54 -21.27
N GLN A 70 15.70 -2.88 -22.40
CA GLN A 70 15.30 -1.47 -22.58
C GLN A 70 13.80 -1.23 -22.43
N LEU A 71 12.96 -2.27 -22.49
CA LEU A 71 11.51 -2.19 -22.29
C LEU A 71 11.12 -2.30 -20.82
N VAL A 72 11.94 -2.91 -19.99
CA VAL A 72 11.64 -3.15 -18.57
C VAL A 72 11.23 -1.88 -17.82
N PRO A 73 11.94 -0.72 -17.95
CA PRO A 73 11.54 0.49 -17.26
C PRO A 73 10.16 1.03 -17.67
N HIS A 74 9.78 0.87 -18.94
CA HIS A 74 8.48 1.30 -19.44
C HIS A 74 7.37 0.41 -18.93
N ILE A 75 7.58 -0.91 -18.93
CA ILE A 75 6.65 -1.90 -18.40
C ILE A 75 6.46 -1.71 -16.89
N GLN A 76 7.55 -1.47 -16.14
CA GLN A 76 7.47 -1.14 -14.71
C GLN A 76 6.54 0.05 -14.46
N LYS A 77 6.73 1.15 -15.17
CA LYS A 77 5.91 2.35 -15.03
C LYS A 77 4.44 2.09 -15.36
N GLU A 78 4.17 1.34 -16.41
CA GLU A 78 2.81 0.99 -16.82
C GLU A 78 2.12 0.09 -15.78
N ILE A 79 2.83 -0.93 -15.26
CA ILE A 79 2.33 -1.82 -14.21
C ILE A 79 2.03 -1.00 -12.93
N ILE A 80 2.96 -0.18 -12.47
CA ILE A 80 2.77 0.64 -11.26
C ILE A 80 1.57 1.57 -11.44
N ARG A 81 1.47 2.26 -12.57
CA ARG A 81 0.33 3.12 -12.89
C ARG A 81 -1.00 2.37 -12.82
N LYS A 82 -1.11 1.22 -13.51
CA LYS A 82 -2.33 0.40 -13.50
C LYS A 82 -2.68 -0.13 -12.11
N CYS A 83 -1.69 -0.53 -11.31
CA CYS A 83 -1.89 -0.94 -9.92
C CYS A 83 -2.46 0.21 -9.08
N ASN A 84 -1.89 1.40 -9.21
CA ASN A 84 -2.36 2.59 -8.52
C ASN A 84 -3.80 2.93 -8.94
N ASP A 85 -4.12 2.93 -10.24
CA ASP A 85 -5.48 3.16 -10.74
C ASP A 85 -6.49 2.12 -10.20
N ALA A 86 -6.03 0.89 -9.99
CA ALA A 86 -6.84 -0.19 -9.40
C ALA A 86 -6.86 -0.17 -7.86
N TYR A 87 -6.11 0.72 -7.19
CA TYR A 87 -5.92 0.76 -5.74
C TYR A 87 -5.35 -0.56 -5.19
N LYS A 88 -4.47 -1.20 -5.94
CA LYS A 88 -3.78 -2.43 -5.54
C LYS A 88 -2.31 -2.14 -5.28
N PRO A 89 -1.74 -2.62 -4.15
CA PRO A 89 -0.35 -2.37 -3.84
C PRO A 89 0.57 -3.04 -4.86
N VAL A 90 1.70 -2.41 -5.12
CA VAL A 90 2.72 -2.91 -6.04
C VAL A 90 4.10 -2.91 -5.38
N ILE A 91 4.84 -4.00 -5.60
CA ILE A 91 6.22 -4.17 -5.14
C ILE A 91 7.14 -4.10 -6.35
N THR A 92 8.14 -3.23 -6.31
CA THR A 92 9.24 -3.25 -7.29
C THR A 92 10.40 -4.04 -6.73
N ALA A 93 10.79 -5.10 -7.45
CA ALA A 93 11.74 -6.11 -6.96
C ALA A 93 12.92 -6.30 -7.90
N THR A 94 13.98 -6.85 -7.33
CA THR A 94 15.25 -7.29 -7.94
C THR A 94 16.16 -6.16 -8.41
N GLN A 95 17.45 -6.35 -8.21
CA GLN A 95 18.52 -5.45 -8.63
C GLN A 95 18.35 -4.00 -8.16
N MET A 96 17.81 -3.79 -6.94
CA MET A 96 17.63 -2.48 -6.36
C MET A 96 18.96 -1.85 -5.92
N LEU A 97 19.74 -2.58 -5.12
CA LEU A 97 21.05 -2.19 -4.62
C LEU A 97 22.05 -3.35 -4.82
N ASP A 98 22.02 -4.00 -5.98
CA ASP A 98 22.69 -5.27 -6.26
C ASP A 98 24.18 -5.26 -5.93
N SER A 99 24.89 -4.16 -6.19
CA SER A 99 26.30 -4.01 -5.86
C SER A 99 26.58 -4.11 -4.36
N MET A 100 25.58 -3.87 -3.51
CA MET A 100 25.71 -4.00 -2.05
C MET A 100 25.74 -5.44 -1.55
N GLN A 101 25.60 -6.42 -2.42
CA GLN A 101 25.96 -7.80 -2.08
C GLN A 101 27.45 -7.92 -1.72
N HIS A 102 28.31 -7.11 -2.34
CA HIS A 102 29.76 -7.16 -2.19
C HIS A 102 30.41 -5.83 -1.76
N ASN A 103 29.67 -4.73 -1.80
CA ASN A 103 30.16 -3.39 -1.47
C ASN A 103 29.34 -2.74 -0.36
N PRO A 104 29.94 -1.98 0.58
CA PRO A 104 29.22 -1.33 1.66
C PRO A 104 28.39 -0.11 1.21
N ARG A 105 28.50 0.30 -0.05
CA ARG A 105 27.78 1.43 -0.63
C ARG A 105 27.30 1.10 -2.04
N PRO A 106 26.10 1.56 -2.43
CA PRO A 106 25.56 1.36 -3.76
C PRO A 106 26.22 2.30 -4.78
N THR A 107 26.01 2.00 -6.05
CA THR A 107 26.28 2.93 -7.15
C THR A 107 25.24 4.04 -7.20
N ARG A 108 25.57 5.15 -7.89
CA ARG A 108 24.60 6.25 -8.13
C ARG A 108 23.42 5.80 -9.00
N ALA A 109 23.63 4.86 -9.90
CA ALA A 109 22.58 4.31 -10.75
C ALA A 109 21.55 3.53 -9.92
N GLU A 110 21.99 2.74 -8.94
CA GLU A 110 21.10 2.00 -8.03
C GLU A 110 20.33 2.93 -7.11
N VAL A 111 20.98 3.96 -6.57
CA VAL A 111 20.27 5.02 -5.79
C VAL A 111 19.17 5.67 -6.62
N ALA A 112 19.47 5.99 -7.90
CA ALA A 112 18.48 6.57 -8.81
C ALA A 112 17.38 5.57 -9.16
N ASP A 113 17.66 4.28 -9.29
CA ASP A 113 16.66 3.25 -9.58
C ASP A 113 15.65 3.08 -8.43
N VAL A 114 16.13 2.97 -7.18
CA VAL A 114 15.25 2.95 -6.01
C VAL A 114 14.37 4.21 -5.94
N ALA A 115 14.97 5.39 -6.10
CA ALA A 115 14.22 6.65 -6.08
C ALA A 115 13.18 6.70 -7.22
N ASN A 116 13.52 6.26 -8.44
CA ASN A 116 12.58 6.23 -9.55
C ASN A 116 11.40 5.29 -9.32
N ALA A 117 11.63 4.09 -8.74
CA ALA A 117 10.52 3.20 -8.40
C ALA A 117 9.53 3.88 -7.42
N ILE A 118 10.04 4.66 -6.47
CA ILE A 118 9.23 5.42 -5.52
C ILE A 118 8.51 6.59 -6.21
N TYR A 119 9.18 7.34 -7.10
CA TYR A 119 8.55 8.39 -7.93
C TYR A 119 7.46 7.82 -8.83
N ASP A 120 7.63 6.60 -9.34
CA ASP A 120 6.62 5.92 -10.15
C ASP A 120 5.38 5.55 -9.33
N GLY A 121 5.47 5.53 -7.99
CA GLY A 121 4.36 5.27 -7.08
C GLY A 121 4.29 3.83 -6.55
N THR A 122 5.41 3.07 -6.53
CA THR A 122 5.44 1.75 -5.89
C THR A 122 5.11 1.83 -4.40
N ASP A 123 4.45 0.81 -3.84
CA ASP A 123 4.14 0.76 -2.40
C ASP A 123 5.30 0.21 -1.58
N ALA A 124 6.10 -0.67 -2.17
CA ALA A 124 7.28 -1.24 -1.55
C ALA A 124 8.39 -1.49 -2.57
N VAL A 125 9.63 -1.45 -2.10
CA VAL A 125 10.85 -1.85 -2.82
C VAL A 125 11.47 -3.04 -2.11
N MET A 126 11.89 -4.06 -2.87
CA MET A 126 12.38 -5.31 -2.30
C MET A 126 13.86 -5.51 -2.57
N LEU A 127 14.64 -5.80 -1.52
CA LEU A 127 15.97 -6.35 -1.62
C LEU A 127 15.89 -7.87 -1.84
N SER A 128 16.85 -8.43 -2.56
CA SER A 128 16.97 -9.86 -2.85
C SER A 128 18.30 -10.39 -2.30
N GLY A 129 19.28 -10.61 -3.16
CA GLY A 129 20.61 -11.08 -2.79
C GLY A 129 21.32 -10.19 -1.77
N GLU A 130 21.07 -8.89 -1.81
CA GLU A 130 21.65 -7.86 -0.94
C GLU A 130 21.41 -8.17 0.55
N SER A 131 20.23 -8.67 0.91
CA SER A 131 19.88 -9.03 2.29
C SER A 131 19.87 -10.54 2.55
N ALA A 132 19.69 -11.38 1.50
CA ALA A 132 19.61 -12.84 1.67
C ALA A 132 20.98 -13.52 1.74
N ALA A 133 21.96 -13.04 1.00
CA ALA A 133 23.29 -13.66 0.87
C ALA A 133 24.45 -12.65 0.82
N GLY A 134 24.14 -11.34 0.76
CA GLY A 134 25.13 -10.28 0.65
C GLY A 134 25.98 -10.12 1.92
N MET A 135 27.11 -9.46 1.78
CA MET A 135 28.04 -9.17 2.87
C MET A 135 27.58 -8.00 3.75
N TYR A 136 26.65 -7.16 3.27
CA TYR A 136 26.22 -5.91 3.92
C TYR A 136 24.69 -5.80 4.05
N PRO A 137 23.99 -6.80 4.62
CA PRO A 137 22.53 -6.85 4.62
C PRO A 137 21.88 -5.69 5.41
N VAL A 138 22.46 -5.33 6.54
CA VAL A 138 21.95 -4.25 7.38
C VAL A 138 22.14 -2.87 6.72
N GLU A 139 23.32 -2.67 6.11
CA GLU A 139 23.67 -1.45 5.39
C GLU A 139 22.78 -1.28 4.15
N ALA A 140 22.46 -2.36 3.44
CA ALA A 140 21.57 -2.34 2.28
C ALA A 140 20.14 -1.91 2.68
N VAL A 141 19.60 -2.48 3.75
CA VAL A 141 18.28 -2.07 4.27
C VAL A 141 18.27 -0.61 4.72
N LYS A 142 19.30 -0.17 5.46
CA LYS A 142 19.43 1.22 5.88
C LYS A 142 19.54 2.19 4.71
N MET A 143 20.31 1.81 3.69
CA MET A 143 20.48 2.62 2.48
C MET A 143 19.15 2.74 1.72
N GLN A 144 18.45 1.63 1.50
CA GLN A 144 17.17 1.61 0.82
C GLN A 144 16.15 2.49 1.57
N ALA A 145 16.07 2.36 2.89
CA ALA A 145 15.20 3.18 3.74
C ALA A 145 15.57 4.68 3.66
N SER A 146 16.87 5.02 3.65
CA SER A 146 17.33 6.40 3.52
C SER A 146 16.95 7.00 2.17
N ILE A 147 17.11 6.26 1.07
CA ILE A 147 16.70 6.71 -0.27
C ILE A 147 15.18 6.94 -0.29
N ALA A 148 14.40 6.00 0.27
CA ALA A 148 12.95 6.13 0.33
C ALA A 148 12.53 7.41 1.08
N LEU A 149 13.05 7.62 2.28
CA LEU A 149 12.73 8.80 3.10
C LEU A 149 13.05 10.13 2.40
N GLU A 150 14.21 10.23 1.73
CA GLU A 150 14.55 11.45 1.01
C GLU A 150 13.68 11.67 -0.24
N THR A 151 13.33 10.58 -0.93
CA THR A 151 12.43 10.65 -2.10
C THR A 151 11.01 11.04 -1.68
N GLU A 152 10.51 10.49 -0.58
CA GLU A 152 9.18 10.82 -0.03
C GLU A 152 9.08 12.27 0.41
N LYS A 153 10.12 12.83 1.03
CA LYS A 153 10.17 14.28 1.36
C LYS A 153 9.99 15.14 0.11
N TYR A 154 10.71 14.79 -0.96
CA TYR A 154 10.60 15.52 -2.22
C TYR A 154 9.20 15.41 -2.82
N LEU A 155 8.59 14.22 -2.80
CA LEU A 155 7.23 13.97 -3.29
C LEU A 155 6.18 14.75 -2.50
N ALA A 156 6.31 14.85 -1.19
CA ALA A 156 5.37 15.58 -0.34
C ALA A 156 5.17 17.05 -0.77
N ASP A 157 6.24 17.66 -1.31
CA ASP A 157 6.22 19.05 -1.75
C ASP A 157 5.76 19.21 -3.23
N HIS A 158 5.75 18.15 -4.04
CA HIS A 158 5.66 18.25 -5.50
C HIS A 158 4.57 17.37 -6.15
N ALA A 159 4.04 16.36 -5.45
CA ALA A 159 3.07 15.45 -6.04
C ALA A 159 1.63 15.99 -5.96
N PRO A 160 0.89 16.08 -7.07
CA PRO A 160 -0.53 16.45 -7.04
C PRO A 160 -1.36 15.27 -6.52
N LEU A 161 -2.39 15.57 -5.72
CA LEU A 161 -3.42 14.62 -5.35
C LEU A 161 -4.41 14.44 -6.50
N VAL A 162 -4.46 13.24 -7.09
CA VAL A 162 -5.34 12.95 -8.23
C VAL A 162 -6.33 11.86 -7.83
N VAL A 163 -7.61 12.06 -8.18
CA VAL A 163 -8.65 11.03 -8.08
C VAL A 163 -8.83 10.38 -9.44
N PRO A 164 -8.69 9.06 -9.56
CA PRO A 164 -8.98 8.36 -10.80
C PRO A 164 -10.45 8.54 -11.25
N GLU A 165 -10.66 8.78 -12.52
CA GLU A 165 -11.99 8.91 -13.12
C GLU A 165 -12.66 7.53 -13.32
N GLY A 166 -13.99 7.51 -13.47
CA GLY A 166 -14.74 6.33 -13.90
C GLY A 166 -15.07 5.30 -12.81
N ALA A 167 -15.00 5.68 -11.52
CA ALA A 167 -15.36 4.77 -10.43
C ALA A 167 -16.89 4.56 -10.31
N SER A 168 -17.32 3.35 -9.87
CA SER A 168 -18.70 3.10 -9.43
C SER A 168 -19.09 4.04 -8.28
N THR A 169 -20.40 4.29 -8.09
CA THR A 169 -20.88 5.25 -7.08
C THR A 169 -20.31 5.00 -5.68
N THR A 170 -20.28 3.74 -5.22
CA THR A 170 -19.70 3.39 -3.90
C THR A 170 -18.21 3.63 -3.83
N ARG A 171 -17.49 3.34 -4.91
CA ARG A 171 -16.04 3.60 -5.01
C ARG A 171 -15.77 5.09 -5.09
N ALA A 172 -16.58 5.85 -5.83
CA ALA A 172 -16.46 7.30 -5.92
C ALA A 172 -16.64 7.97 -4.55
N VAL A 173 -17.63 7.54 -3.74
CA VAL A 173 -17.84 8.04 -2.37
C VAL A 173 -16.62 7.77 -1.50
N ASN A 174 -16.12 6.53 -1.48
CA ASN A 174 -14.92 6.18 -0.71
C ASN A 174 -13.72 7.04 -1.12
N ASN A 175 -13.50 7.22 -2.44
CA ASN A 175 -12.39 8.00 -2.98
C ASN A 175 -12.48 9.48 -2.57
N VAL A 176 -13.65 10.09 -2.73
CA VAL A 176 -13.87 11.50 -2.37
C VAL A 176 -13.65 11.72 -0.88
N VAL A 177 -14.17 10.84 -0.02
CA VAL A 177 -13.98 10.95 1.44
C VAL A 177 -12.51 10.71 1.81
N GLY A 178 -11.86 9.72 1.21
CA GLY A 178 -10.44 9.45 1.43
C GLY A 178 -9.55 10.63 1.03
N LEU A 179 -9.73 11.15 -0.18
CA LEU A 179 -9.01 12.34 -0.65
C LEU A 179 -9.28 13.56 0.23
N SER A 180 -10.55 13.78 0.62
CA SER A 180 -10.92 14.89 1.50
C SER A 180 -10.25 14.77 2.86
N ALA A 181 -10.14 13.56 3.41
CA ALA A 181 -9.43 13.32 4.67
C ALA A 181 -7.95 13.68 4.57
N VAL A 182 -7.28 13.30 3.47
CA VAL A 182 -5.87 13.65 3.22
C VAL A 182 -5.72 15.16 3.03
N ASN A 183 -6.58 15.80 2.22
CA ASN A 183 -6.57 17.25 2.01
C ASN A 183 -6.79 18.01 3.31
N MET A 184 -7.77 17.62 4.14
CA MET A 184 -7.99 18.21 5.46
C MET A 184 -6.76 18.07 6.33
N ALA A 185 -6.20 16.86 6.43
CA ALA A 185 -5.04 16.59 7.27
C ALA A 185 -3.82 17.44 6.86
N THR A 186 -3.55 17.53 5.56
CA THR A 186 -2.46 18.35 5.01
C THR A 186 -2.69 19.84 5.29
N THR A 187 -3.91 20.33 5.01
CA THR A 187 -4.23 21.77 5.16
C THR A 187 -4.14 22.28 6.60
N ILE A 188 -4.58 21.45 7.57
CA ILE A 188 -4.57 21.83 8.98
C ILE A 188 -3.28 21.45 9.71
N GLY A 189 -2.31 20.81 9.05
CA GLY A 189 -1.09 20.31 9.66
C GLY A 189 -1.33 19.20 10.70
N ALA A 190 -2.28 18.29 10.41
CA ALA A 190 -2.56 17.15 11.28
C ALA A 190 -1.33 16.25 11.43
N LYS A 191 -1.14 15.66 12.61
CA LYS A 191 0.03 14.81 12.91
C LYS A 191 -0.11 13.39 12.38
N CYS A 192 -1.34 12.90 12.28
CA CYS A 192 -1.65 11.59 11.71
C CYS A 192 -3.09 11.57 11.17
N ILE A 193 -3.39 10.53 10.37
CA ILE A 193 -4.76 10.17 10.00
C ILE A 193 -5.10 8.87 10.74
N THR A 194 -6.15 8.87 11.57
CA THR A 194 -6.59 7.69 12.31
C THR A 194 -7.66 6.91 11.53
N VAL A 195 -7.42 5.62 11.35
CA VAL A 195 -8.22 4.76 10.47
C VAL A 195 -8.65 3.48 11.18
N PRO A 196 -9.80 3.49 11.86
CA PRO A 196 -10.46 2.26 12.27
C PRO A 196 -10.84 1.43 11.04
N THR A 197 -10.43 0.17 11.00
CA THR A 197 -10.71 -0.70 9.86
C THR A 197 -10.83 -2.15 10.29
N THR A 198 -11.65 -2.94 9.61
CA THR A 198 -11.75 -4.39 9.84
C THR A 198 -10.76 -5.16 8.98
N THR A 199 -10.64 -4.78 7.72
CA THR A 199 -9.90 -5.52 6.68
C THR A 199 -8.74 -4.74 6.06
N GLY A 200 -8.44 -3.55 6.55
CA GLY A 200 -7.42 -2.67 5.95
C GLY A 200 -7.86 -1.86 4.72
N ARG A 201 -9.10 -2.05 4.21
CA ARG A 201 -9.55 -1.36 2.97
C ARG A 201 -9.47 0.15 3.06
N THR A 202 -9.91 0.74 4.17
CA THR A 202 -9.85 2.20 4.36
C THR A 202 -8.41 2.68 4.46
N ALA A 203 -7.55 1.94 5.17
CA ALA A 203 -6.12 2.27 5.26
C ALA A 203 -5.45 2.24 3.87
N ARG A 204 -5.74 1.21 3.06
CA ARG A 204 -5.26 1.12 1.68
C ARG A 204 -5.73 2.29 0.81
N LEU A 205 -7.00 2.67 0.95
CA LEU A 205 -7.57 3.82 0.24
C LEU A 205 -6.85 5.13 0.60
N ILE A 206 -6.64 5.40 1.89
CA ILE A 206 -5.92 6.60 2.34
C ILE A 206 -4.46 6.57 1.88
N SER A 207 -3.81 5.41 1.99
CA SER A 207 -2.43 5.18 1.53
C SER A 207 -2.25 5.51 0.05
N HIS A 208 -3.24 5.19 -0.79
CA HIS A 208 -3.22 5.50 -2.22
C HIS A 208 -3.01 7.00 -2.52
N PHE A 209 -3.51 7.89 -1.68
CA PHE A 209 -3.33 9.33 -1.82
C PHE A 209 -2.00 9.85 -1.27
N ARG A 210 -1.10 8.98 -0.81
CA ARG A 210 0.28 9.28 -0.39
C ARG A 210 0.37 10.48 0.57
N PRO A 211 -0.37 10.50 1.69
CA PRO A 211 -0.26 11.59 2.66
C PRO A 211 1.16 11.68 3.24
N ASN A 212 1.60 12.89 3.56
CA ASN A 212 2.91 13.14 4.16
C ASN A 212 2.95 12.95 5.68
N MET A 213 1.88 12.43 6.28
CA MET A 213 1.81 12.07 7.70
C MET A 213 1.44 10.60 7.86
N PRO A 214 1.75 9.98 9.02
CA PRO A 214 1.41 8.58 9.29
C PRO A 214 -0.09 8.30 9.21
N ILE A 215 -0.44 7.14 8.64
CA ILE A 215 -1.78 6.59 8.66
C ILE A 215 -1.84 5.55 9.78
N CYS A 216 -2.40 5.93 10.94
CA CYS A 216 -2.53 5.04 12.09
C CYS A 216 -3.77 4.16 11.91
N ALA A 217 -3.57 2.94 11.43
CA ALA A 217 -4.65 1.99 11.16
C ALA A 217 -4.85 1.01 12.32
N PHE A 218 -6.11 0.84 12.74
CA PHE A 218 -6.45 0.00 13.88
C PHE A 218 -7.41 -1.11 13.44
N SER A 219 -7.01 -2.35 13.66
CA SER A 219 -7.85 -3.52 13.43
C SER A 219 -7.85 -4.48 14.63
N ARG A 220 -8.96 -5.18 14.82
CA ARG A 220 -9.07 -6.27 15.79
C ARG A 220 -8.55 -7.61 15.24
N HIS A 221 -8.26 -7.68 13.95
CA HIS A 221 -7.81 -8.88 13.27
C HIS A 221 -6.31 -8.83 13.02
N GLU A 222 -5.59 -9.78 13.55
CA GLU A 222 -4.14 -9.89 13.41
C GLU A 222 -3.70 -10.01 11.95
N TRP A 223 -4.39 -10.84 11.16
CA TRP A 223 -4.12 -10.96 9.74
C TRP A 223 -4.25 -9.63 8.98
N ALA A 224 -5.24 -8.80 9.32
CA ALA A 224 -5.41 -7.51 8.68
C ALA A 224 -4.28 -6.52 9.04
N VAL A 225 -3.79 -6.59 10.29
CA VAL A 225 -2.64 -5.81 10.74
C VAL A 225 -1.40 -6.20 9.93
N GLN A 226 -1.12 -7.49 9.78
CA GLN A 226 0.01 -7.97 8.99
C GLN A 226 -0.10 -7.55 7.52
N GLN A 227 -1.28 -7.64 6.93
CA GLN A 227 -1.50 -7.23 5.54
C GLN A 227 -1.35 -5.72 5.32
N MET A 228 -1.69 -4.89 6.30
CA MET A 228 -1.54 -3.44 6.17
C MET A 228 -0.10 -2.94 6.17
N ILE A 229 0.87 -3.76 6.59
CA ILE A 229 2.31 -3.41 6.56
C ILE A 229 2.79 -3.12 5.14
N MET A 230 2.16 -3.72 4.12
CA MET A 230 2.52 -3.51 2.71
C MET A 230 2.01 -2.19 2.11
N TYR A 231 1.18 -1.43 2.83
CA TYR A 231 0.62 -0.20 2.30
C TYR A 231 1.48 1.00 2.67
N TRP A 232 1.76 1.85 1.70
CA TRP A 232 2.54 3.07 1.90
C TRP A 232 2.03 3.89 3.09
N GLY A 233 2.95 4.28 3.98
CA GLY A 233 2.68 5.19 5.10
C GLY A 233 1.74 4.66 6.18
N VAL A 234 1.27 3.41 6.08
CA VAL A 234 0.38 2.80 7.08
C VAL A 234 1.19 2.26 8.24
N GLN A 235 0.77 2.66 9.44
CA GLN A 235 1.25 2.14 10.72
C GLN A 235 0.11 1.33 11.34
N PRO A 236 0.08 0.00 11.13
CA PRO A 236 -1.02 -0.84 11.57
C PRO A 236 -0.83 -1.30 13.00
N HIS A 237 -1.94 -1.32 13.76
CA HIS A 237 -1.94 -1.74 15.16
C HIS A 237 -3.10 -2.70 15.45
N LEU A 238 -2.82 -3.74 16.23
CA LEU A 238 -3.85 -4.62 16.77
C LEU A 238 -4.54 -3.91 17.93
N ALA A 239 -5.78 -3.51 17.73
CA ALA A 239 -6.57 -2.83 18.75
C ALA A 239 -8.07 -3.04 18.57
N ALA A 240 -8.75 -3.39 19.65
CA ALA A 240 -10.20 -3.54 19.71
C ALA A 240 -10.85 -2.17 19.99
N ILE A 241 -10.92 -1.31 18.97
CA ILE A 241 -11.40 0.07 19.10
C ILE A 241 -12.89 0.25 18.81
N THR A 242 -13.61 -0.78 18.37
CA THR A 242 -15.04 -0.70 18.06
C THR A 242 -15.86 -0.45 19.34
N GLN A 243 -16.61 0.63 19.41
CA GLN A 243 -17.35 1.10 20.60
C GLN A 243 -18.88 1.19 20.38
N GLY A 244 -19.47 0.33 19.56
CA GLY A 244 -20.91 0.30 19.30
C GLY A 244 -21.49 1.52 18.56
N THR A 245 -20.81 2.66 18.57
CA THR A 245 -21.14 3.87 17.81
C THR A 245 -19.94 4.36 17.00
N VAL A 246 -20.20 5.04 15.89
CA VAL A 246 -19.14 5.63 15.04
C VAL A 246 -18.30 6.62 15.83
N ASN A 247 -18.94 7.53 16.56
CA ASN A 247 -18.24 8.52 17.38
C ASN A 247 -17.37 7.85 18.47
N GLY A 248 -17.90 6.85 19.17
CA GLY A 248 -17.14 6.10 20.18
C GLY A 248 -15.92 5.40 19.58
N THR A 249 -16.08 4.79 18.41
CA THR A 249 -14.98 4.15 17.68
C THR A 249 -13.90 5.17 17.27
N ILE A 250 -14.30 6.33 16.76
CA ILE A 250 -13.38 7.41 16.38
C ILE A 250 -12.63 7.94 17.60
N MET A 251 -13.34 8.23 18.70
CA MET A 251 -12.70 8.72 19.93
C MET A 251 -11.69 7.72 20.49
N LYS A 252 -12.03 6.43 20.49
CA LYS A 252 -11.09 5.39 20.95
C LYS A 252 -9.88 5.25 20.02
N ALA A 253 -10.07 5.40 18.70
CA ALA A 253 -8.96 5.39 17.75
C ALA A 253 -7.99 6.57 17.98
N ILE A 254 -8.53 7.77 18.23
CA ILE A 254 -7.73 8.96 18.53
C ILE A 254 -6.97 8.80 19.86
N GLU A 255 -7.66 8.29 20.90
CA GLU A 255 -7.04 8.00 22.19
C GLU A 255 -5.89 6.99 22.05
N THR A 256 -6.10 5.92 21.29
CA THR A 256 -5.05 4.92 21.03
C THR A 256 -3.88 5.52 20.23
N ALA A 257 -4.15 6.36 19.23
CA ALA A 257 -3.10 7.06 18.50
C ALA A 257 -2.27 7.99 19.42
N LYS A 258 -2.91 8.64 20.41
CA LYS A 258 -2.24 9.42 21.45
C LYS A 258 -1.38 8.54 22.36
N GLU A 259 -1.93 7.44 22.86
CA GLU A 259 -1.20 6.47 23.71
C GLU A 259 0.06 5.94 23.00
N LEU A 260 0.00 5.76 21.68
CA LEU A 260 1.12 5.31 20.84
C LEU A 260 2.08 6.44 20.41
N GLY A 261 1.81 7.69 20.79
CA GLY A 261 2.68 8.82 20.52
C GLY A 261 2.61 9.42 19.12
N TYR A 262 1.58 9.09 18.32
CA TYR A 262 1.39 9.69 16.99
C TYR A 262 0.84 11.11 17.02
N VAL A 263 0.17 11.47 18.11
CA VAL A 263 -0.41 12.79 18.30
C VAL A 263 -0.44 13.15 19.79
N ASN A 264 -0.13 14.39 20.13
CA ASN A 264 -0.09 14.87 21.51
C ASN A 264 -1.33 15.73 21.85
N PRO A 265 -1.62 15.96 23.15
CA PRO A 265 -2.64 16.92 23.56
C PRO A 265 -2.41 18.31 22.93
N GLY A 266 -3.49 18.88 22.40
CA GLY A 266 -3.46 20.16 21.68
C GLY A 266 -3.19 20.06 20.19
N GLU A 267 -2.65 18.94 19.69
CA GLU A 267 -2.40 18.73 18.27
C GLU A 267 -3.67 18.25 17.54
N LEU A 268 -3.65 18.35 16.20
CA LEU A 268 -4.75 17.99 15.33
C LEU A 268 -4.54 16.62 14.70
N THR A 269 -5.62 15.88 14.53
CA THR A 269 -5.70 14.64 13.75
C THR A 269 -6.95 14.62 12.88
N VAL A 270 -6.93 13.87 11.80
CA VAL A 270 -8.11 13.55 10.99
C VAL A 270 -8.46 12.08 11.19
N ALA A 271 -9.71 11.78 11.46
CA ALA A 271 -10.18 10.42 11.62
C ALA A 271 -11.19 10.07 10.52
N THR A 272 -11.10 8.87 9.96
CA THR A 272 -12.06 8.36 8.97
C THR A 272 -12.83 7.18 9.54
N ALA A 273 -14.08 7.01 9.12
CA ALA A 273 -14.89 5.86 9.49
C ALA A 273 -15.96 5.55 8.44
N GLY A 274 -16.60 4.39 8.57
CA GLY A 274 -17.85 4.05 7.90
C GLY A 274 -19.03 4.12 8.87
N ASP A 275 -20.04 4.97 8.59
CA ASP A 275 -21.32 4.93 9.29
C ASP A 275 -22.29 4.05 8.50
N PRO A 276 -22.63 2.85 9.00
CA PRO A 276 -23.51 1.92 8.29
C PRO A 276 -24.94 2.45 8.10
N ARG A 277 -25.37 3.44 8.90
CA ARG A 277 -26.69 4.05 8.79
C ARG A 277 -26.78 5.06 7.64
N MET A 278 -25.63 5.56 7.18
CA MET A 278 -25.51 6.58 6.15
C MET A 278 -24.70 6.08 4.94
N CYS A 279 -24.47 4.77 4.86
CA CYS A 279 -23.69 4.21 3.75
C CYS A 279 -24.46 4.32 2.43
N VAL A 280 -23.73 4.67 1.37
CA VAL A 280 -24.26 4.62 0.02
C VAL A 280 -24.22 3.18 -0.46
N GLN A 281 -25.37 2.68 -0.94
CA GLN A 281 -25.46 1.36 -1.54
C GLN A 281 -25.62 1.49 -3.06
N ALA A 282 -24.77 0.81 -3.80
CA ALA A 282 -24.92 0.63 -5.23
C ALA A 282 -24.43 -0.77 -5.63
N GLU A 283 -25.14 -1.42 -6.55
CA GLU A 283 -24.79 -2.75 -7.08
C GLU A 283 -24.55 -3.81 -6.00
N GLY A 284 -25.35 -3.79 -4.92
CA GLY A 284 -25.22 -4.74 -3.80
C GLY A 284 -24.01 -4.50 -2.88
N LYS A 285 -23.24 -3.44 -3.09
CA LYS A 285 -22.09 -3.07 -2.26
C LYS A 285 -22.37 -1.81 -1.46
N PHE A 286 -21.77 -1.70 -0.27
CA PHE A 286 -21.85 -0.54 0.61
C PHE A 286 -20.54 0.23 0.61
N SER A 287 -20.62 1.57 0.73
CA SER A 287 -19.46 2.41 0.99
C SER A 287 -18.86 2.05 2.36
N SER A 288 -17.58 1.74 2.41
CA SER A 288 -16.88 1.36 3.65
C SER A 288 -16.33 2.58 4.41
N THR A 289 -16.20 3.72 3.72
CA THR A 289 -15.66 4.97 4.28
C THR A 289 -16.51 6.12 3.75
N ASN A 290 -17.31 6.70 4.62
CA ASN A 290 -18.28 7.76 4.23
C ASN A 290 -18.25 8.97 5.16
N VAL A 291 -17.38 8.98 6.17
CA VAL A 291 -17.19 10.12 7.08
C VAL A 291 -15.71 10.40 7.34
N ALA A 292 -15.38 11.68 7.47
CA ALA A 292 -14.09 12.17 7.93
C ALA A 292 -14.31 13.26 8.98
N TYR A 293 -13.54 13.23 10.06
CA TYR A 293 -13.63 14.15 11.19
C TYR A 293 -12.28 14.80 11.45
N VAL A 294 -12.31 16.12 11.72
CA VAL A 294 -11.18 16.83 12.30
C VAL A 294 -11.34 16.84 13.81
N ALA A 295 -10.29 16.49 14.53
CA ALA A 295 -10.30 16.51 15.98
C ALA A 295 -9.02 17.15 16.54
N GLN A 296 -9.18 17.93 17.62
CA GLN A 296 -8.07 18.33 18.47
C GLN A 296 -7.99 17.36 19.66
N VAL A 297 -6.83 16.81 19.88
CA VAL A 297 -6.58 15.83 20.96
C VAL A 297 -6.60 16.54 22.30
N ARG A 298 -7.32 15.97 23.26
CA ARG A 298 -7.44 16.48 24.64
C ARG A 298 -6.48 15.81 25.62
#